data_a4b70dd13c73ef7ab04475af13a7f603
#
_entry.id   a4b70dd13c73ef7ab04475af13a7f603
#
_cell.length_a   1.000
_cell.length_b   1.000
_cell.length_c   1.000
_cell.angle_alpha   90.00
_cell.angle_beta   90.00
_cell.angle_gamma   90.00
#
_symmetry.space_group_name_H-M   'P 1'
#
loop_
_entity.id
_entity.type
_entity.pdbx_description
1 polymer ?
#
loop_
_entity_poly.entity_id
_entity_poly.type
_entity_poly.pdbx_seq_one_letter_code
_entity_poly.pdbx_strand_id
1 'polypeptide(L)'
;MSKCCYIHFKPNNHRFQEPSQNINFRLLLDDFPIKKVNNTKFLGVIIDDRLSWEPHITALRRKLNYASATLYRIRDNLPQYLRKDLYHTLFESHLTYCISVWGGSSPNKISSLWISQKHCIRVLFGDKEAFLDKFRTCARARPYKNQLLGEDFYVKEHTKPLFKQQNVLAIHNLYTYHTLMEVSKILKLRSPISLHSQYNMSNRKETTIITETPAGNFVSRSSSLWNKIAPKLKIFDFCFKLNSLKNTLKNALLQLQHVENPLTWTSEDFNIEKFPTS
;
A
#
# COMPACT_ATOMS: atom_id res chain seq x y z
N MET A 1 12.46 -32.67 -10.01
CA MET A 1 12.92 -31.25 -10.03
C MET A 1 11.90 -30.24 -10.60
N SER A 2 10.61 -30.51 -10.57
CA SER A 2 9.56 -29.66 -11.16
C SER A 2 9.29 -28.32 -10.43
N LYS A 3 9.92 -28.07 -9.29
CA LYS A 3 9.66 -26.88 -8.45
C LYS A 3 10.73 -25.78 -8.55
N CYS A 4 11.85 -26.04 -9.25
CA CYS A 4 12.91 -25.05 -9.40
C CYS A 4 12.67 -24.20 -10.64
N CYS A 5 12.72 -22.87 -10.48
CA CYS A 5 12.68 -21.91 -11.57
C CYS A 5 13.61 -20.73 -11.26
N TYR A 6 14.02 -19.98 -12.28
CA TYR A 6 14.77 -18.75 -12.08
C TYR A 6 14.13 -17.58 -12.79
N ILE A 7 14.33 -16.38 -12.24
CA ILE A 7 13.96 -15.11 -12.86
C ILE A 7 15.25 -14.35 -13.18
N HIS A 8 15.32 -13.87 -14.41
CA HIS A 8 16.36 -12.93 -14.82
C HIS A 8 15.78 -11.52 -14.74
N PHE A 9 16.24 -10.74 -13.76
CA PHE A 9 15.75 -9.37 -13.57
C PHE A 9 16.28 -8.46 -14.66
N LYS A 10 15.39 -7.66 -15.25
CA LYS A 10 15.69 -6.71 -16.32
C LYS A 10 15.54 -5.28 -15.77
N PRO A 11 16.43 -4.35 -16.17
CA PRO A 11 16.29 -2.95 -15.77
C PRO A 11 15.00 -2.37 -16.37
N ASN A 12 14.31 -1.56 -15.59
CA ASN A 12 13.02 -0.94 -16.00
C ASN A 12 13.21 0.28 -16.91
N ASN A 13 14.45 0.54 -17.38
CA ASN A 13 14.78 1.67 -18.23
C ASN A 13 14.56 1.33 -19.71
N HIS A 14 13.66 2.04 -20.37
CA HIS A 14 13.44 1.97 -21.81
C HIS A 14 14.70 2.35 -22.65
N ARG A 15 15.76 2.89 -22.02
CA ARG A 15 17.04 3.24 -22.66
C ARG A 15 18.02 2.07 -22.77
N PHE A 16 17.80 0.98 -22.05
CA PHE A 16 18.55 -0.24 -22.26
C PHE A 16 17.89 -1.00 -23.41
N GLN A 17 18.36 -0.76 -24.63
CA GLN A 17 18.20 -1.71 -25.71
C GLN A 17 18.88 -3.00 -25.23
N GLU A 18 18.14 -4.10 -25.18
CA GLU A 18 18.76 -5.41 -24.95
C GLU A 18 19.90 -5.52 -26.00
N PRO A 19 21.14 -5.85 -25.58
CA PRO A 19 22.15 -6.19 -26.54
C PRO A 19 21.53 -7.26 -27.42
N SER A 20 21.57 -7.05 -28.74
CA SER A 20 20.92 -7.86 -29.79
C SER A 20 21.40 -9.34 -29.83
N GLN A 21 22.23 -9.73 -28.89
CA GLN A 21 22.56 -11.11 -28.62
C GLN A 21 21.59 -11.67 -27.60
N ASN A 22 20.63 -12.47 -28.07
CA ASN A 22 19.85 -13.41 -27.25
C ASN A 22 20.84 -14.40 -26.59
N ILE A 23 21.47 -13.96 -25.50
CA ILE A 23 22.26 -14.87 -24.68
C ILE A 23 21.21 -15.72 -23.96
N ASN A 24 20.89 -16.87 -24.54
CA ASN A 24 20.07 -17.90 -23.93
C ASN A 24 20.87 -18.52 -22.78
N PHE A 25 20.89 -17.85 -21.63
CA PHE A 25 21.40 -18.46 -20.41
C PHE A 25 20.54 -19.66 -20.07
N ARG A 26 21.13 -20.86 -20.20
CA ARG A 26 20.55 -22.08 -19.63
C ARG A 26 21.24 -22.31 -18.29
N LEU A 27 20.51 -22.12 -17.20
CA LEU A 27 21.00 -22.56 -15.89
C LEU A 27 20.74 -24.05 -15.76
N LEU A 28 21.80 -24.80 -15.41
CA LEU A 28 21.74 -26.23 -15.14
C LEU A 28 21.95 -26.43 -13.64
N LEU A 29 21.25 -27.39 -13.10
CA LEU A 29 21.46 -27.92 -11.74
C LEU A 29 21.64 -29.42 -11.90
N ASP A 30 22.85 -29.93 -11.61
CA ASP A 30 23.23 -31.35 -11.84
C ASP A 30 22.84 -31.83 -13.25
N ASP A 31 23.24 -31.06 -14.29
CA ASP A 31 22.93 -31.28 -15.71
C ASP A 31 21.46 -31.15 -16.12
N PHE A 32 20.55 -30.86 -15.20
CA PHE A 32 19.14 -30.62 -15.50
C PHE A 32 18.86 -29.12 -15.75
N PRO A 33 18.19 -28.76 -16.87
CA PRO A 33 17.88 -27.36 -17.16
C PRO A 33 16.81 -26.83 -16.21
N ILE A 34 17.11 -25.70 -15.56
CA ILE A 34 16.13 -24.96 -14.74
C ILE A 34 15.29 -24.11 -15.64
N LYS A 35 13.97 -24.09 -15.40
CA LYS A 35 13.01 -23.30 -16.19
C LYS A 35 13.14 -21.81 -15.90
N LYS A 36 13.37 -21.00 -16.94
CA LYS A 36 13.24 -19.54 -16.87
C LYS A 36 11.76 -19.15 -16.82
N VAL A 37 11.40 -18.26 -15.89
CA VAL A 37 10.05 -17.71 -15.76
C VAL A 37 10.10 -16.18 -15.68
N ASN A 38 9.06 -15.49 -16.19
CA ASN A 38 8.98 -14.04 -16.14
C ASN A 38 8.40 -13.55 -14.80
N ASN A 39 7.66 -14.40 -14.09
CA ASN A 39 7.19 -14.13 -12.75
C ASN A 39 7.08 -15.42 -11.94
N THR A 40 7.19 -15.31 -10.63
CA THR A 40 6.98 -16.43 -9.71
C THR A 40 6.38 -15.94 -8.41
N LYS A 41 5.69 -16.85 -7.70
CA LYS A 41 5.14 -16.57 -6.38
C LYS A 41 6.17 -16.98 -5.32
N PHE A 42 6.69 -16.00 -4.59
CA PHE A 42 7.62 -16.20 -3.49
C PHE A 42 7.00 -15.69 -2.18
N LEU A 43 6.89 -16.56 -1.19
CA LEU A 43 6.27 -16.25 0.11
C LEU A 43 4.94 -15.48 -0.01
N GLY A 44 4.09 -15.86 -0.94
CA GLY A 44 2.77 -15.22 -1.13
C GLY A 44 2.75 -13.98 -2.01
N VAL A 45 3.90 -13.38 -2.32
CA VAL A 45 4.06 -12.23 -3.22
C VAL A 45 4.45 -12.72 -4.62
N ILE A 46 3.86 -12.15 -5.66
CA ILE A 46 4.25 -12.43 -7.04
C ILE A 46 5.30 -11.42 -7.45
N ILE A 47 6.49 -11.92 -7.77
CA ILE A 47 7.64 -11.14 -8.21
C ILE A 47 7.77 -11.33 -9.73
N ASP A 48 7.85 -10.24 -10.47
CA ASP A 48 8.05 -10.22 -11.92
C ASP A 48 9.48 -9.76 -12.28
N ASP A 49 9.93 -10.11 -13.47
CA ASP A 49 11.29 -9.86 -13.97
C ASP A 49 11.69 -8.37 -14.04
N ARG A 50 10.70 -7.46 -13.99
CA ARG A 50 10.90 -6.01 -13.98
C ARG A 50 10.64 -5.35 -12.63
N LEU A 51 10.27 -6.12 -11.59
CA LEU A 51 9.81 -5.61 -10.30
C LEU A 51 8.69 -4.57 -10.45
N SER A 52 7.83 -4.77 -11.45
CA SER A 52 6.74 -3.84 -11.76
C SER A 52 5.55 -3.97 -10.82
N TRP A 53 5.46 -5.12 -10.13
CA TRP A 53 4.38 -5.50 -9.21
C TRP A 53 2.99 -5.64 -9.86
N GLU A 54 2.88 -5.50 -11.18
CA GLU A 54 1.62 -5.58 -11.91
C GLU A 54 0.88 -6.92 -11.73
N PRO A 55 1.58 -8.08 -11.88
CA PRO A 55 0.94 -9.37 -11.67
C PRO A 55 0.47 -9.56 -10.22
N HIS A 56 1.24 -9.06 -9.24
CA HIS A 56 0.87 -9.12 -7.83
C HIS A 56 -0.37 -8.29 -7.53
N ILE A 57 -0.37 -7.02 -7.95
CA ILE A 57 -1.48 -6.08 -7.72
C ILE A 57 -2.76 -6.58 -8.38
N THR A 58 -2.66 -7.15 -9.59
CA THR A 58 -3.81 -7.75 -10.29
C THR A 58 -4.38 -8.95 -9.52
N ALA A 59 -3.51 -9.84 -9.04
CA ALA A 59 -3.93 -10.99 -8.23
C ALA A 59 -4.51 -10.55 -6.87
N LEU A 60 -3.91 -9.55 -6.22
CA LEU A 60 -4.39 -8.98 -4.98
C LEU A 60 -5.77 -8.34 -5.16
N ARG A 61 -5.98 -7.55 -6.22
CA ARG A 61 -7.27 -6.94 -6.52
C ARG A 61 -8.38 -7.98 -6.67
N ARG A 62 -8.10 -9.13 -7.30
CA ARG A 62 -9.08 -10.23 -7.40
C ARG A 62 -9.47 -10.76 -6.02
N LYS A 63 -8.50 -10.96 -5.12
CA LYS A 63 -8.76 -11.40 -3.74
C LYS A 63 -9.57 -10.37 -2.96
N LEU A 64 -9.24 -9.09 -3.08
CA LEU A 64 -9.96 -8.01 -2.41
C LEU A 64 -11.41 -7.89 -2.91
N ASN A 65 -11.64 -8.08 -4.20
CA ASN A 65 -12.99 -8.08 -4.76
C ASN A 65 -13.81 -9.28 -4.25
N TYR A 66 -13.20 -10.46 -4.13
CA TYR A 66 -13.84 -11.63 -3.54
C TYR A 66 -14.18 -11.40 -2.06
N ALA A 67 -13.23 -10.87 -1.28
CA ALA A 67 -13.47 -10.50 0.11
C ALA A 67 -14.61 -9.49 0.26
N SER A 68 -14.64 -8.45 -0.58
CA SER A 68 -15.73 -7.46 -0.60
C SER A 68 -17.09 -8.10 -0.90
N ALA A 69 -17.15 -9.04 -1.87
CA ALA A 69 -18.39 -9.74 -2.20
C ALA A 69 -18.87 -10.64 -1.05
N THR A 70 -17.95 -11.31 -0.36
CA THR A 70 -18.26 -12.13 0.82
C THR A 70 -18.80 -11.25 1.94
N LEU A 71 -18.12 -10.15 2.25
CA LEU A 71 -18.52 -9.20 3.28
C LEU A 71 -19.89 -8.55 2.97
N TYR A 72 -20.19 -8.29 1.69
CA TYR A 72 -21.50 -7.80 1.27
C TYR A 72 -22.63 -8.77 1.62
N ARG A 73 -22.42 -10.07 1.39
CA ARG A 73 -23.45 -11.10 1.62
C ARG A 73 -23.81 -11.26 3.10
N ILE A 74 -22.85 -11.06 3.99
CA ILE A 74 -23.03 -11.31 5.42
C ILE A 74 -23.33 -10.03 6.21
N ARG A 75 -23.19 -8.83 5.61
CA ARG A 75 -23.24 -7.53 6.31
C ARG A 75 -24.52 -7.30 7.10
N ASP A 76 -25.66 -7.70 6.52
CA ASP A 76 -26.99 -7.42 7.11
C ASP A 76 -27.26 -8.26 8.37
N ASN A 77 -26.59 -9.40 8.49
CA ASN A 77 -26.72 -10.33 9.62
C ASN A 77 -25.71 -10.02 10.76
N LEU A 78 -24.89 -8.94 10.60
CA LEU A 78 -23.80 -8.65 11.52
C LEU A 78 -23.96 -7.26 12.14
N PRO A 79 -23.74 -7.14 13.45
CA PRO A 79 -23.61 -5.84 14.11
C PRO A 79 -22.37 -5.09 13.60
N GLN A 80 -22.41 -3.75 13.74
CA GLN A 80 -21.40 -2.87 13.13
C GLN A 80 -19.97 -3.15 13.62
N TYR A 81 -19.78 -3.51 14.89
CA TYR A 81 -18.45 -3.81 15.43
C TYR A 81 -17.83 -5.04 14.77
N LEU A 82 -18.63 -6.11 14.56
CA LEU A 82 -18.16 -7.31 13.86
C LEU A 82 -17.83 -7.04 12.38
N ARG A 83 -18.56 -6.13 11.71
CA ARG A 83 -18.22 -5.73 10.34
C ARG A 83 -16.83 -5.13 10.25
N LYS A 84 -16.42 -4.34 11.25
CA LYS A 84 -15.09 -3.75 11.33
C LYS A 84 -14.01 -4.82 11.52
N ASP A 85 -14.21 -5.77 12.42
CA ASP A 85 -13.26 -6.85 12.66
C ASP A 85 -13.10 -7.73 11.43
N LEU A 86 -14.20 -8.03 10.75
CA LEU A 86 -14.17 -8.77 9.48
C LEU A 86 -13.49 -7.99 8.35
N TYR A 87 -13.65 -6.68 8.30
CA TYR A 87 -12.87 -5.84 7.38
C TYR A 87 -11.37 -6.00 7.62
N HIS A 88 -10.92 -5.88 8.86
CA HIS A 88 -9.50 -6.03 9.21
C HIS A 88 -8.97 -7.43 8.92
N THR A 89 -9.74 -8.48 9.19
CA THR A 89 -9.32 -9.88 9.03
C THR A 89 -9.37 -10.34 7.58
N LEU A 90 -10.44 -10.05 6.84
CA LEU A 90 -10.66 -10.59 5.49
C LEU A 90 -10.19 -9.67 4.36
N PHE A 91 -10.19 -8.35 4.58
CA PHE A 91 -9.83 -7.41 3.53
C PHE A 91 -8.47 -6.75 3.80
N GLU A 92 -8.33 -6.07 4.94
CA GLU A 92 -7.12 -5.29 5.24
C GLU A 92 -5.89 -6.18 5.43
N SER A 93 -6.04 -7.39 5.98
CA SER A 93 -4.95 -8.35 6.13
C SER A 93 -4.30 -8.71 4.78
N HIS A 94 -5.11 -8.89 3.73
CA HIS A 94 -4.59 -9.09 2.37
C HIS A 94 -3.93 -7.84 1.82
N LEU A 95 -4.51 -6.67 2.10
CA LEU A 95 -4.00 -5.40 1.60
C LEU A 95 -2.68 -5.00 2.26
N THR A 96 -2.48 -5.34 3.52
CA THR A 96 -1.26 -4.98 4.28
C THR A 96 -0.14 -5.99 4.16
N TYR A 97 -0.42 -7.20 3.65
CA TYR A 97 0.60 -8.23 3.53
C TYR A 97 1.75 -7.78 2.60
N CYS A 98 2.95 -7.67 3.17
CA CYS A 98 4.15 -7.18 2.48
C CYS A 98 3.98 -5.81 1.78
N ILE A 99 3.07 -4.94 2.26
CA ILE A 99 2.79 -3.64 1.63
C ILE A 99 4.02 -2.74 1.56
N SER A 100 4.96 -2.82 2.50
CA SER A 100 6.22 -2.09 2.48
C SER A 100 7.10 -2.42 1.26
N VAL A 101 6.94 -3.62 0.69
CA VAL A 101 7.69 -4.07 -0.49
C VAL A 101 7.07 -3.54 -1.78
N TRP A 102 5.79 -3.84 -2.03
CA TRP A 102 5.11 -3.53 -3.30
C TRP A 102 4.33 -2.21 -3.28
N GLY A 103 4.00 -1.68 -2.09
CA GLY A 103 3.15 -0.48 -1.94
C GLY A 103 3.77 0.82 -2.43
N GLY A 104 5.09 0.85 -2.65
CA GLY A 104 5.80 1.95 -3.30
C GLY A 104 5.80 1.89 -4.84
N SER A 105 4.98 1.04 -5.46
CA SER A 105 4.80 0.99 -6.90
C SER A 105 4.09 2.25 -7.44
N SER A 106 3.96 2.35 -8.78
CA SER A 106 3.41 3.56 -9.41
C SER A 106 2.01 3.91 -8.89
N PRO A 107 1.67 5.20 -8.74
CA PRO A 107 0.38 5.66 -8.24
C PRO A 107 -0.81 5.07 -8.98
N ASN A 108 -0.71 4.90 -10.31
CA ASN A 108 -1.78 4.33 -11.13
C ASN A 108 -2.14 2.88 -10.73
N LYS A 109 -1.15 2.08 -10.33
CA LYS A 109 -1.37 0.71 -9.87
C LYS A 109 -2.02 0.67 -8.50
N ILE A 110 -1.53 1.49 -7.57
CA ILE A 110 -2.09 1.62 -6.23
C ILE A 110 -3.51 2.18 -6.26
N SER A 111 -3.83 3.09 -7.20
CA SER A 111 -5.17 3.65 -7.34
C SER A 111 -6.24 2.58 -7.57
N SER A 112 -5.91 1.49 -8.26
CA SER A 112 -6.83 0.37 -8.48
C SER A 112 -7.22 -0.34 -7.18
N LEU A 113 -6.27 -0.52 -6.27
CA LEU A 113 -6.51 -1.10 -4.93
C LEU A 113 -7.24 -0.10 -4.02
N TRP A 114 -6.94 1.19 -4.14
CA TRP A 114 -7.65 2.26 -3.44
C TRP A 114 -9.13 2.27 -3.81
N ILE A 115 -9.47 2.10 -5.08
CA ILE A 115 -10.86 1.97 -5.53
C ILE A 115 -11.52 0.74 -4.90
N SER A 116 -10.83 -0.41 -4.84
CA SER A 116 -11.34 -1.62 -4.19
C SER A 116 -11.56 -1.40 -2.69
N GLN A 117 -10.66 -0.70 -2.00
CA GLN A 117 -10.80 -0.35 -0.58
C GLN A 117 -12.01 0.55 -0.34
N LYS A 118 -12.15 1.63 -1.13
CA LYS A 118 -13.34 2.51 -1.05
C LYS A 118 -14.64 1.76 -1.29
N HIS A 119 -14.64 0.83 -2.24
CA HIS A 119 -15.80 0.00 -2.52
C HIS A 119 -16.16 -0.88 -1.31
N CYS A 120 -15.19 -1.56 -0.72
CA CYS A 120 -15.40 -2.40 0.46
C CYS A 120 -15.96 -1.61 1.65
N ILE A 121 -15.41 -0.43 1.92
CA ILE A 121 -15.88 0.44 3.03
C ILE A 121 -17.32 0.90 2.79
N ARG A 122 -17.69 1.29 1.57
CA ARG A 122 -19.09 1.62 1.24
C ARG A 122 -20.01 0.42 1.41
N VAL A 123 -19.58 -0.74 0.96
CA VAL A 123 -20.34 -1.99 1.09
C VAL A 123 -20.64 -2.29 2.54
N LEU A 124 -19.69 -2.12 3.45
CA LEU A 124 -19.83 -2.50 4.85
C LEU A 124 -20.56 -1.46 5.70
N PHE A 125 -20.29 -0.17 5.47
CA PHE A 125 -20.68 0.91 6.37
C PHE A 125 -21.53 1.99 5.71
N GLY A 126 -21.66 1.96 4.38
CA GLY A 126 -22.51 2.87 3.63
C GLY A 126 -23.98 2.53 3.74
N ASP A 127 -24.84 3.47 3.37
CA ASP A 127 -26.27 3.26 3.27
C ASP A 127 -26.57 2.22 2.17
N LYS A 128 -27.39 1.22 2.53
CA LYS A 128 -27.77 0.13 1.63
C LYS A 128 -28.66 0.62 0.50
N GLU A 129 -29.60 1.48 0.80
CA GLU A 129 -30.57 2.02 -0.17
C GLU A 129 -29.83 2.84 -1.23
N ALA A 130 -28.98 3.78 -0.82
CA ALA A 130 -28.15 4.58 -1.71
C ALA A 130 -27.16 3.73 -2.54
N PHE A 131 -26.66 2.63 -1.98
CA PHE A 131 -25.80 1.70 -2.70
C PHE A 131 -26.56 0.92 -3.77
N LEU A 132 -27.78 0.40 -3.46
CA LEU A 132 -28.59 -0.38 -4.38
C LEU A 132 -29.15 0.48 -5.52
N ASP A 133 -29.61 1.71 -5.24
CA ASP A 133 -30.10 2.64 -6.26
C ASP A 133 -29.03 2.97 -7.30
N LYS A 134 -27.79 3.07 -6.85
CA LYS A 134 -26.64 3.30 -7.73
C LYS A 134 -26.38 2.11 -8.68
N PHE A 135 -26.55 0.86 -8.21
CA PHE A 135 -26.47 -0.31 -9.09
C PHE A 135 -27.62 -0.35 -10.09
N ARG A 136 -28.83 -0.02 -9.68
CA ARG A 136 -30.01 0.04 -10.54
C ARG A 136 -29.88 1.09 -11.64
N THR A 137 -29.39 2.28 -11.30
CA THR A 137 -29.15 3.36 -12.26
C THR A 137 -27.99 3.06 -13.21
N CYS A 138 -26.87 2.51 -12.72
CA CYS A 138 -25.77 2.07 -13.58
C CYS A 138 -26.14 0.91 -14.51
N ALA A 139 -26.98 -0.01 -14.08
CA ALA A 139 -27.45 -1.10 -14.94
C ALA A 139 -28.37 -0.59 -16.05
N ARG A 140 -29.21 0.40 -15.77
CA ARG A 140 -30.09 1.05 -16.77
C ARG A 140 -29.38 2.01 -17.70
N ALA A 141 -28.29 2.66 -17.25
CA ALA A 141 -27.57 3.68 -18.01
C ALA A 141 -26.46 3.12 -18.94
N ARG A 142 -26.22 1.83 -18.96
CA ARG A 142 -25.18 1.21 -19.81
C ARG A 142 -25.34 1.37 -21.32
N PRO A 143 -26.55 1.54 -21.92
CA PRO A 143 -26.65 1.74 -23.38
C PRO A 143 -26.27 3.17 -23.84
N TYR A 144 -26.24 4.19 -22.96
CA TYR A 144 -26.14 5.60 -23.37
C TYR A 144 -24.97 6.35 -22.73
N LYS A 145 -23.78 5.77 -22.71
CA LYS A 145 -22.64 6.33 -21.99
C LYS A 145 -21.97 7.54 -22.61
N ASN A 146 -22.38 8.04 -23.78
CA ASN A 146 -21.65 9.06 -24.52
C ASN A 146 -22.37 10.39 -24.83
N GLN A 147 -23.64 10.56 -24.42
CA GLN A 147 -24.31 11.82 -24.78
C GLN A 147 -25.30 12.24 -23.71
N LEU A 148 -25.26 13.15 -22.94
CA LEU A 148 -26.33 13.81 -22.15
C LEU A 148 -26.36 13.68 -20.63
N LEU A 149 -25.28 13.41 -19.94
CA LEU A 149 -25.31 13.62 -18.49
C LEU A 149 -24.21 14.60 -18.11
N GLY A 150 -24.60 15.84 -17.85
CA GLY A 150 -23.75 16.87 -17.28
C GLY A 150 -23.07 16.40 -15.98
N GLU A 151 -21.94 17.01 -15.63
CA GLU A 151 -21.05 16.65 -14.53
C GLU A 151 -21.72 16.53 -13.16
N ASP A 152 -22.93 17.03 -12.97
CA ASP A 152 -23.67 17.09 -11.69
C ASP A 152 -24.38 15.79 -11.28
N PHE A 153 -24.44 14.78 -12.14
CA PHE A 153 -25.21 13.55 -11.83
C PHE A 153 -24.43 12.50 -11.03
N TYR A 154 -23.17 12.76 -10.71
CA TYR A 154 -22.34 11.87 -9.88
C TYR A 154 -21.91 12.53 -8.57
N VAL A 155 -22.85 12.92 -7.73
CA VAL A 155 -22.54 13.12 -6.32
C VAL A 155 -22.25 11.73 -5.73
N LYS A 156 -21.03 11.24 -5.96
CA LYS A 156 -20.52 10.09 -5.23
C LYS A 156 -20.46 10.50 -3.78
N GLU A 157 -21.29 9.89 -2.95
CA GLU A 157 -21.14 10.00 -1.50
C GLU A 157 -19.67 9.80 -1.14
N HIS A 158 -19.07 10.84 -0.60
CA HIS A 158 -17.62 10.88 -0.40
C HIS A 158 -17.28 9.86 0.69
N THR A 159 -16.45 8.86 0.42
CA THR A 159 -16.10 7.83 1.40
C THR A 159 -15.30 8.34 2.59
N LYS A 160 -14.79 9.58 2.54
CA LYS A 160 -13.99 10.21 3.60
C LYS A 160 -14.67 10.17 4.99
N PRO A 161 -15.97 10.49 5.14
CA PRO A 161 -16.67 10.36 6.42
C PRO A 161 -16.66 8.93 6.97
N LEU A 162 -16.87 7.92 6.11
CA LEU A 162 -16.90 6.52 6.52
C LEU A 162 -15.53 6.04 7.02
N PHE A 163 -14.44 6.42 6.34
CA PHE A 163 -13.09 6.14 6.81
C PHE A 163 -12.81 6.78 8.17
N LYS A 164 -13.26 8.01 8.37
CA LYS A 164 -13.14 8.73 9.65
C LYS A 164 -13.90 8.05 10.76
N GLN A 165 -15.19 7.79 10.53
CA GLN A 165 -16.08 7.17 11.51
C GLN A 165 -15.58 5.79 11.95
N GLN A 166 -15.04 5.01 11.02
CA GLN A 166 -14.53 3.67 11.31
C GLN A 166 -13.07 3.64 11.76
N ASN A 167 -12.37 4.78 11.79
CA ASN A 167 -10.93 4.86 12.10
C ASN A 167 -10.09 3.89 11.24
N VAL A 168 -10.36 3.85 9.94
CA VAL A 168 -9.66 2.99 8.97
C VAL A 168 -8.65 3.82 8.17
N LEU A 169 -7.42 3.31 8.04
CA LEU A 169 -6.40 3.95 7.24
C LEU A 169 -6.60 3.66 5.75
N ALA A 170 -6.45 4.68 4.90
CA ALA A 170 -6.36 4.54 3.45
C ALA A 170 -5.08 3.77 3.07
N ILE A 171 -5.07 3.10 1.92
CA ILE A 171 -3.94 2.29 1.46
C ILE A 171 -2.61 3.05 1.45
N HIS A 172 -2.61 4.33 1.07
CA HIS A 172 -1.40 5.16 1.08
C HIS A 172 -0.85 5.36 2.49
N ASN A 173 -1.74 5.56 3.47
CA ASN A 173 -1.39 5.69 4.87
C ASN A 173 -1.01 4.34 5.49
N LEU A 174 -1.62 3.23 5.04
CA LEU A 174 -1.20 1.88 5.42
C LEU A 174 0.24 1.61 4.94
N TYR A 175 0.57 1.95 3.69
CA TYR A 175 1.93 1.85 3.19
C TYR A 175 2.91 2.66 4.03
N THR A 176 2.60 3.91 4.29
CA THR A 176 3.43 4.80 5.13
C THR A 176 3.59 4.24 6.53
N TYR A 177 2.49 3.83 7.16
CA TYR A 177 2.49 3.24 8.50
C TYR A 177 3.39 2.01 8.60
N HIS A 178 3.20 1.03 7.71
CA HIS A 178 3.99 -0.19 7.73
C HIS A 178 5.47 0.07 7.42
N THR A 179 5.75 0.95 6.46
CA THR A 179 7.13 1.30 6.11
C THR A 179 7.86 1.96 7.28
N LEU A 180 7.24 2.93 7.96
CA LEU A 180 7.84 3.59 9.12
C LEU A 180 8.01 2.64 10.31
N MET A 181 7.06 1.73 10.52
CA MET A 181 7.17 0.70 11.54
C MET A 181 8.33 -0.26 11.26
N GLU A 182 8.56 -0.65 10.01
CA GLU A 182 9.71 -1.48 9.62
C GLU A 182 11.05 -0.74 9.82
N VAL A 183 11.13 0.53 9.38
CA VAL A 183 12.34 1.35 9.64
C VAL A 183 12.62 1.45 11.13
N SER A 184 11.60 1.74 11.94
CA SER A 184 11.75 1.82 13.41
C SER A 184 12.25 0.51 14.02
N LYS A 185 11.77 -0.63 13.53
CA LYS A 185 12.25 -1.95 13.98
C LYS A 185 13.70 -2.18 13.57
N ILE A 186 14.06 -1.88 12.31
CA ILE A 186 15.42 -2.05 11.80
C ILE A 186 16.41 -1.21 12.62
N LEU A 187 16.08 0.05 12.86
CA LEU A 187 16.92 0.96 13.63
C LEU A 187 17.06 0.53 15.09
N LYS A 188 15.93 0.12 15.72
CA LYS A 188 15.92 -0.26 17.13
C LYS A 188 16.57 -1.63 17.39
N LEU A 189 16.25 -2.63 16.57
CA LEU A 189 16.71 -4.00 16.74
C LEU A 189 18.06 -4.26 16.07
N ARG A 190 18.55 -3.30 15.26
CA ARG A 190 19.75 -3.43 14.41
C ARG A 190 19.72 -4.70 13.55
N SER A 191 18.54 -5.08 13.12
CA SER A 191 18.30 -6.34 12.40
C SER A 191 17.27 -6.13 11.27
N PRO A 192 17.49 -6.75 10.10
CA PRO A 192 18.70 -7.48 9.72
C PRO A 192 19.90 -6.54 9.50
N ILE A 193 21.09 -7.03 9.82
CA ILE A 193 22.34 -6.22 9.76
C ILE A 193 22.55 -5.64 8.37
N SER A 194 22.26 -6.39 7.30
CA SER A 194 22.41 -5.97 5.91
C SER A 194 21.54 -4.78 5.54
N LEU A 195 20.38 -4.60 6.17
CA LEU A 195 19.55 -3.42 5.99
C LEU A 195 19.96 -2.30 6.96
N HIS A 196 20.22 -2.63 8.22
CA HIS A 196 20.60 -1.65 9.22
C HIS A 196 21.85 -0.84 8.81
N SER A 197 22.86 -1.51 8.23
CA SER A 197 24.11 -0.85 7.76
C SER A 197 23.88 0.17 6.63
N GLN A 198 22.74 0.13 5.96
CA GLN A 198 22.38 1.07 4.90
C GLN A 198 21.67 2.34 5.42
N TYR A 199 21.29 2.37 6.70
CA TYR A 199 20.65 3.52 7.34
C TYR A 199 21.65 4.26 8.20
N ASN A 200 22.24 5.33 7.66
CA ASN A 200 23.19 6.16 8.39
C ASN A 200 22.46 7.39 8.96
N MET A 201 22.58 7.62 10.27
CA MET A 201 22.01 8.82 10.89
C MET A 201 22.92 10.02 10.61
N SER A 202 22.32 11.17 10.33
CA SER A 202 23.05 12.40 10.07
C SER A 202 23.72 12.92 11.36
N ASN A 203 25.00 13.24 11.29
CA ASN A 203 25.72 13.88 12.40
C ASN A 203 25.21 15.31 12.73
N ARG A 204 24.56 15.97 11.76
CA ARG A 204 24.04 17.34 11.96
C ARG A 204 22.61 17.35 12.50
N LYS A 205 21.83 16.34 12.19
CA LYS A 205 20.44 16.17 12.65
C LYS A 205 20.25 14.70 12.97
N GLU A 206 20.33 14.35 14.24
CA GLU A 206 20.18 12.97 14.75
C GLU A 206 18.92 12.23 14.29
N THR A 207 18.01 12.95 13.66
CA THR A 207 16.70 12.49 13.22
C THR A 207 16.62 12.19 11.73
N THR A 208 17.65 12.59 10.97
CA THR A 208 17.67 12.47 9.51
C THR A 208 18.51 11.27 9.10
N ILE A 209 17.92 10.40 8.29
CA ILE A 209 18.61 9.24 7.71
C ILE A 209 19.24 9.66 6.39
N ILE A 210 20.53 9.39 6.24
CA ILE A 210 21.29 9.54 5.00
C ILE A 210 21.50 8.15 4.41
N THR A 211 21.21 7.97 3.13
CA THR A 211 21.45 6.72 2.42
C THR A 211 22.19 6.97 1.12
N GLU A 212 23.18 6.15 0.84
CA GLU A 212 23.93 6.16 -0.42
C GLU A 212 23.27 5.25 -1.49
N THR A 213 22.12 4.67 -1.16
CA THR A 213 21.45 3.70 -2.03
C THR A 213 20.75 4.39 -3.20
N PRO A 214 20.75 3.77 -4.39
CA PRO A 214 20.08 4.31 -5.56
C PRO A 214 18.61 4.62 -5.32
N ALA A 215 18.10 5.68 -5.95
CA ALA A 215 16.69 6.03 -5.91
C ALA A 215 15.80 4.86 -6.38
N GLY A 216 14.67 4.63 -5.71
CA GLY A 216 13.68 3.62 -6.09
C GLY A 216 13.77 2.30 -5.34
N ASN A 217 14.85 2.02 -4.59
CA ASN A 217 14.88 0.85 -3.72
C ASN A 217 14.11 1.10 -2.39
N PHE A 218 13.93 0.04 -1.59
CA PHE A 218 13.21 0.14 -0.31
C PHE A 218 13.88 1.12 0.65
N VAL A 219 15.21 1.05 0.80
CA VAL A 219 15.96 1.86 1.76
C VAL A 219 15.84 3.35 1.41
N SER A 220 16.04 3.73 0.15
CA SER A 220 15.89 5.11 -0.31
C SER A 220 14.48 5.65 -0.11
N ARG A 221 13.46 4.88 -0.49
CA ARG A 221 12.05 5.29 -0.31
C ARG A 221 11.65 5.42 1.15
N SER A 222 12.05 4.46 1.98
CA SER A 222 11.71 4.45 3.40
C SER A 222 12.45 5.56 4.17
N SER A 223 13.69 5.86 3.81
CA SER A 223 14.44 6.99 4.37
C SER A 223 13.82 8.34 3.99
N SER A 224 13.38 8.49 2.75
CA SER A 224 12.65 9.68 2.32
C SER A 224 11.35 9.88 3.11
N LEU A 225 10.57 8.81 3.31
CA LEU A 225 9.37 8.86 4.14
C LEU A 225 9.69 9.17 5.61
N TRP A 226 10.72 8.54 6.15
CA TRP A 226 11.19 8.81 7.51
C TRP A 226 11.56 10.27 7.70
N ASN A 227 12.42 10.80 6.85
CA ASN A 227 12.90 12.18 6.93
C ASN A 227 11.77 13.20 6.77
N LYS A 228 10.72 12.86 6.06
CA LYS A 228 9.52 13.70 5.89
C LYS A 228 8.61 13.68 7.12
N ILE A 229 8.46 12.56 7.79
CA ILE A 229 7.40 12.33 8.79
C ILE A 229 7.96 12.30 10.21
N ALA A 230 9.08 11.62 10.46
CA ALA A 230 9.62 11.44 11.79
C ALA A 230 9.93 12.74 12.53
N PRO A 231 10.50 13.80 11.88
CA PRO A 231 10.70 15.09 12.52
C PRO A 231 9.41 15.72 13.03
N LYS A 232 8.34 15.57 12.28
CA LYS A 232 7.05 16.20 12.58
C LYS A 232 6.30 15.51 13.70
N LEU A 233 6.48 14.20 13.83
CA LEU A 233 5.85 13.40 14.89
C LEU A 233 6.72 13.30 16.17
N LYS A 234 7.88 13.99 16.20
CA LYS A 234 8.84 13.90 17.31
C LYS A 234 9.16 12.45 17.69
N ILE A 235 9.25 11.56 16.67
CA ILE A 235 9.51 10.12 16.85
C ILE A 235 10.99 9.84 17.17
N PHE A 236 11.69 10.77 17.82
CA PHE A 236 13.14 10.74 17.95
C PHE A 236 13.64 9.98 19.15
N ASP A 237 12.77 9.77 20.11
CA ASP A 237 13.15 9.01 21.28
C ASP A 237 13.14 7.52 20.94
N PHE A 238 14.31 6.97 20.66
CA PHE A 238 14.51 5.53 20.53
C PHE A 238 14.09 4.75 21.78
N CYS A 239 13.79 5.47 22.87
CA CYS A 239 13.17 4.95 24.07
C CYS A 239 11.67 4.66 23.95
N PHE A 240 10.99 5.09 22.86
CA PHE A 240 9.60 4.75 22.65
C PHE A 240 9.43 3.24 22.57
N LYS A 241 8.61 2.71 23.46
CA LYS A 241 8.10 1.34 23.32
C LYS A 241 7.45 1.24 21.94
N LEU A 242 7.78 0.21 21.15
CA LEU A 242 7.23 0.02 19.79
C LEU A 242 5.69 0.09 19.75
N ASN A 243 5.01 -0.29 20.84
CA ASN A 243 3.57 -0.18 20.97
C ASN A 243 3.08 1.26 21.07
N SER A 244 3.82 2.13 21.79
CA SER A 244 3.51 3.56 21.87
C SER A 244 3.68 4.21 20.50
N LEU A 245 4.80 3.95 19.82
CA LEU A 245 5.04 4.43 18.45
C LEU A 245 3.93 3.97 17.49
N LYS A 246 3.51 2.71 17.58
CA LYS A 246 2.43 2.14 16.77
C LYS A 246 1.14 2.95 16.90
N ASN A 247 0.73 3.27 18.12
CA ASN A 247 -0.51 4.01 18.38
C ASN A 247 -0.37 5.48 17.96
N THR A 248 0.74 6.13 18.31
CA THR A 248 1.00 7.53 17.95
C THR A 248 1.00 7.70 16.43
N LEU A 249 1.71 6.83 15.72
CA LEU A 249 1.80 6.89 14.26
C LEU A 249 0.43 6.61 13.60
N LYS A 250 -0.32 5.62 14.10
CA LYS A 250 -1.65 5.32 13.58
C LYS A 250 -2.59 6.52 13.76
N ASN A 251 -2.63 7.10 14.96
CA ASN A 251 -3.50 8.25 15.26
C ASN A 251 -3.12 9.47 14.42
N ALA A 252 -1.83 9.77 14.30
CA ALA A 252 -1.35 10.87 13.47
C ALA A 252 -1.75 10.70 12.01
N LEU A 253 -1.58 9.51 11.44
CA LEU A 253 -1.95 9.23 10.04
C LEU A 253 -3.47 9.26 9.83
N LEU A 254 -4.28 8.86 10.83
CA LEU A 254 -5.73 9.02 10.79
C LEU A 254 -6.13 10.48 10.76
N GLN A 255 -5.50 11.32 11.57
CA GLN A 255 -5.78 12.76 11.58
C GLN A 255 -5.39 13.42 10.27
N LEU A 256 -4.19 13.12 9.74
CA LEU A 256 -3.70 13.65 8.47
C LEU A 256 -4.54 13.21 7.26
N GLN A 257 -5.14 12.03 7.32
CA GLN A 257 -6.04 11.53 6.26
C GLN A 257 -7.27 12.42 6.05
N HIS A 258 -7.60 13.26 7.03
CA HIS A 258 -8.79 14.13 6.99
C HIS A 258 -8.47 15.54 6.50
N VAL A 259 -7.20 15.93 6.45
CA VAL A 259 -6.70 17.13 5.82
C VAL A 259 -6.35 16.75 4.38
N GLU A 260 -6.95 17.37 3.42
CA GLU A 260 -6.90 17.18 1.95
C GLU A 260 -5.85 16.24 1.32
N ASN A 261 -6.26 15.61 0.25
CA ASN A 261 -5.56 14.79 -0.77
C ASN A 261 -4.14 14.26 -0.45
N PRO A 262 -3.96 12.97 -0.10
CA PRO A 262 -2.67 12.39 0.32
C PRO A 262 -1.57 12.42 -0.77
N LEU A 263 -1.89 12.70 -2.02
CA LEU A 263 -0.94 12.79 -3.12
C LEU A 263 -0.25 14.16 -3.22
N THR A 264 -0.77 15.17 -2.53
CA THR A 264 -0.27 16.56 -2.57
C THR A 264 0.24 17.06 -1.21
N TRP A 265 0.59 16.19 -0.29
CA TRP A 265 1.07 16.59 1.03
C TRP A 265 2.32 17.47 0.92
N THR A 266 2.11 18.78 1.10
CA THR A 266 3.17 19.75 1.27
C THR A 266 3.66 19.77 2.72
N SER A 267 4.80 20.41 2.96
CA SER A 267 5.36 20.54 4.31
C SER A 267 4.44 21.27 5.30
N GLU A 268 3.46 22.03 4.83
CA GLU A 268 2.52 22.80 5.63
C GLU A 268 1.34 21.97 6.17
N ASP A 269 0.99 20.85 5.51
CA ASP A 269 -0.12 19.97 5.91
C ASP A 269 0.15 19.18 7.21
N PHE A 270 1.39 19.20 7.67
CA PHE A 270 1.84 18.50 8.89
C PHE A 270 2.03 19.44 10.09
N ASN A 271 1.21 20.47 10.25
CA ASN A 271 1.33 21.37 11.39
C ASN A 271 0.91 20.67 12.69
N ILE A 272 1.92 20.32 13.50
CA ILE A 272 1.79 19.50 14.74
C ILE A 272 1.14 20.31 15.88
N GLU A 273 1.04 21.61 15.77
CA GLU A 273 0.41 22.46 16.82
C GLU A 273 -1.09 22.13 17.03
N LYS A 274 -1.69 21.35 16.11
CA LYS A 274 -3.08 20.88 16.22
C LYS A 274 -3.24 19.54 16.94
N PHE A 275 -2.17 18.94 17.45
CA PHE A 275 -2.25 17.67 18.16
C PHE A 275 -2.30 17.92 19.67
N PRO A 276 -3.37 17.57 20.38
CA PRO A 276 -3.38 17.66 21.84
C PRO A 276 -2.32 16.71 22.39
N THR A 277 -1.36 17.26 23.12
CA THR A 277 -0.44 16.53 23.97
C THR A 277 -1.26 16.05 25.18
N SER A 278 -1.65 14.79 25.19
CA SER A 278 -2.16 14.10 26.38
C SER A 278 -1.25 12.93 26.73
#